data_4269895c25c59b1c777ca7454aa4d13d
#
_entry.id   4269895c25c59b1c777ca7454aa4d13d
#
_cell.length_a   1.000
_cell.length_b   1.000
_cell.length_c   1.000
_cell.angle_alpha   90.00
_cell.angle_beta   90.00
_cell.angle_gamma   90.00
#
_symmetry.space_group_name_H-M   'P 1'
#
loop_
_entity.id
_entity.type
_entity.pdbx_description
1 polymer ?
#
loop_
_entity_poly.entity_id
_entity_poly.type
_entity_poly.pdbx_seq_one_letter_code
_entity_poly.pdbx_strand_id
1 'polypeptide(L)'
;MEFTVDKYENYSIAKINQEKVDSGVSPELKSEFMNLAQDGVKSLIVDMANVKYVDSSGLSALLVGNRSFSESGVFVLYNVTDHVMKLISISQLDKVMTIVAGQEEAADAVLLAEINKGQGTAE
;
A
#
# COMPACT_ATOMS: atom_id res chain seq x y z
N MET A 1 -7.70 15.70 0.42
CA MET A 1 -7.33 14.47 1.16
C MET A 1 -6.03 14.70 1.90
N GLU A 2 -5.95 14.25 3.13
CA GLU A 2 -4.71 14.33 3.88
C GLU A 2 -3.92 13.03 3.71
N PHE A 3 -2.67 13.19 3.31
CA PHE A 3 -1.82 12.08 2.94
C PHE A 3 -0.37 12.50 3.20
N THR A 4 0.30 11.81 4.09
CA THR A 4 1.68 12.14 4.45
C THR A 4 2.60 11.02 4.01
N VAL A 5 3.81 11.38 3.57
CA VAL A 5 4.79 10.41 3.11
C VAL A 5 6.11 10.68 3.81
N ASP A 6 6.65 9.64 4.45
CA ASP A 6 7.99 9.67 5.03
C ASP A 6 8.89 8.77 4.19
N LYS A 7 10.01 9.31 3.75
CA LYS A 7 10.94 8.58 2.88
C LYS A 7 12.06 7.96 3.71
N TYR A 8 12.32 6.69 3.43
CA TYR A 8 13.44 5.95 4.01
C TYR A 8 14.35 5.47 2.88
N GLU A 9 15.44 4.82 3.21
CA GLU A 9 16.44 4.43 2.22
C GLU A 9 15.89 3.46 1.18
N ASN A 10 15.14 2.45 1.62
CA ASN A 10 14.69 1.38 0.74
C ASN A 10 13.20 1.37 0.47
N TYR A 11 12.44 2.28 1.11
CA TYR A 11 11.00 2.34 0.96
C TYR A 11 10.48 3.69 1.46
N SER A 12 9.22 3.95 1.21
CA SER A 12 8.53 5.10 1.82
C SER A 12 7.33 4.58 2.59
N ILE A 13 6.92 5.33 3.61
CA ILE A 13 5.70 5.03 4.36
C ILE A 13 4.71 6.15 4.08
N ALA A 14 3.55 5.79 3.56
CA ALA A 14 2.46 6.72 3.33
C ALA A 14 1.40 6.49 4.39
N LYS A 15 0.91 7.57 4.99
CA LYS A 15 -0.19 7.50 5.95
C LYS A 15 -1.40 8.20 5.37
N ILE A 16 -2.51 7.48 5.32
CA ILE A 16 -3.77 8.04 4.84
C ILE A 16 -4.50 8.62 6.05
N ASN A 17 -4.61 9.94 6.10
CA ASN A 17 -5.26 10.65 7.21
C ASN A 17 -6.72 10.97 6.88
N GLN A 18 -7.45 9.94 6.45
CA GLN A 18 -8.86 10.00 6.09
C GLN A 18 -9.59 8.85 6.75
N GLU A 19 -10.75 9.11 7.34
CA GLU A 19 -11.55 8.03 7.91
C GLU A 19 -12.25 7.23 6.81
N LYS A 20 -12.62 7.90 5.73
CA LYS A 20 -13.33 7.26 4.61
C LYS A 20 -12.52 7.37 3.33
N VAL A 21 -12.30 6.25 2.68
CA VAL A 21 -11.69 6.21 1.36
C VAL A 21 -12.75 5.74 0.38
N ASP A 22 -13.49 6.70 -0.16
CA ASP A 22 -14.64 6.48 -1.03
C ASP A 22 -14.40 7.16 -2.37
N SER A 23 -15.45 7.27 -3.17
CA SER A 23 -15.34 7.84 -4.51
C SER A 23 -14.90 9.30 -4.53
N GLY A 24 -15.08 10.03 -3.43
CA GLY A 24 -14.60 11.41 -3.32
C GLY A 24 -13.09 11.53 -3.12
N VAL A 25 -12.46 10.45 -2.66
CA VAL A 25 -11.03 10.44 -2.32
C VAL A 25 -10.22 9.55 -3.27
N SER A 26 -10.84 8.49 -3.80
CA SER A 26 -10.13 7.47 -4.57
C SER A 26 -9.35 7.98 -5.77
N PRO A 27 -9.87 8.92 -6.58
CA PRO A 27 -9.07 9.41 -7.73
C PRO A 27 -7.78 10.07 -7.30
N GLU A 28 -7.82 10.85 -6.22
CA GLU A 28 -6.64 11.51 -5.69
C GLU A 28 -5.65 10.50 -5.13
N LEU A 29 -6.15 9.50 -4.41
CA LEU A 29 -5.30 8.46 -3.82
C LEU A 29 -4.60 7.65 -4.92
N LYS A 30 -5.31 7.30 -5.98
CA LYS A 30 -4.72 6.61 -7.14
C LYS A 30 -3.56 7.43 -7.73
N SER A 31 -3.79 8.73 -7.91
CA SER A 31 -2.77 9.62 -8.45
C SER A 31 -1.56 9.70 -7.53
N GLU A 32 -1.76 9.76 -6.22
CA GLU A 32 -0.66 9.81 -5.27
C GLU A 32 0.20 8.56 -5.35
N PHE A 33 -0.42 7.38 -5.42
CA PHE A 33 0.32 6.13 -5.55
C PHE A 33 1.12 6.09 -6.86
N MET A 34 0.51 6.47 -7.96
CA MET A 34 1.18 6.46 -9.26
C MET A 34 2.32 7.46 -9.30
N ASN A 35 2.14 8.64 -8.72
CA ASN A 35 3.17 9.66 -8.68
C ASN A 35 4.39 9.20 -7.87
N LEU A 36 4.16 8.54 -6.73
CA LEU A 36 5.26 8.00 -5.92
C LEU A 36 6.06 6.97 -6.71
N ALA A 37 5.38 6.09 -7.42
CA ALA A 37 6.05 5.08 -8.23
C ALA A 37 6.88 5.74 -9.36
N GLN A 38 6.32 6.75 -10.02
CA GLN A 38 7.01 7.48 -11.08
C GLN A 38 8.22 8.25 -10.52
N ASP A 39 8.12 8.74 -9.30
CA ASP A 39 9.21 9.47 -8.66
C ASP A 39 10.35 8.57 -8.18
N GLY A 40 10.24 7.26 -8.40
CA GLY A 40 11.32 6.34 -8.10
C GLY A 40 11.20 5.59 -6.78
N VAL A 41 10.08 5.73 -6.07
CA VAL A 41 9.83 4.94 -4.87
C VAL A 41 9.63 3.49 -5.30
N LYS A 42 10.47 2.58 -4.81
CA LYS A 42 10.43 1.18 -5.22
C LYS A 42 9.40 0.37 -4.46
N SER A 43 9.32 0.59 -3.15
CA SER A 43 8.34 -0.08 -2.28
C SER A 43 7.60 0.95 -1.45
N LEU A 44 6.32 0.73 -1.25
CA LEU A 44 5.50 1.63 -0.46
C LEU A 44 4.79 0.84 0.64
N ILE A 45 4.95 1.32 1.87
CA ILE A 45 4.22 0.83 3.02
C ILE A 45 3.12 1.84 3.30
N VAL A 46 1.89 1.38 3.47
CA VAL A 46 0.75 2.25 3.71
C VAL A 46 0.18 2.00 5.09
N ASP A 47 0.17 3.04 5.90
CA ASP A 47 -0.42 3.02 7.24
C ASP A 47 -1.91 3.32 7.12
N MET A 48 -2.74 2.36 7.47
CA MET A 48 -4.18 2.42 7.35
C MET A 48 -4.89 2.69 8.68
N ALA A 49 -4.15 3.06 9.72
CA ALA A 49 -4.72 3.17 11.07
C ALA A 49 -5.93 4.10 11.17
N ASN A 50 -5.93 5.18 10.39
CA ASN A 50 -7.02 6.16 10.43
C ASN A 50 -8.18 5.83 9.50
N VAL A 51 -8.02 4.83 8.62
CA VAL A 51 -9.05 4.48 7.65
C VAL A 51 -10.05 3.51 8.29
N LYS A 52 -11.26 3.98 8.47
CA LYS A 52 -12.33 3.20 9.12
C LYS A 52 -13.32 2.62 8.12
N TYR A 53 -13.36 3.19 6.93
CA TYR A 53 -14.32 2.77 5.91
C TYR A 53 -13.71 2.89 4.51
N VAL A 54 -13.96 1.90 3.69
CA VAL A 54 -13.65 1.94 2.24
C VAL A 54 -14.86 1.41 1.49
N ASP A 55 -15.08 1.94 0.29
CA ASP A 55 -16.06 1.37 -0.63
C ASP A 55 -15.32 0.68 -1.77
N SER A 56 -16.03 0.26 -2.80
CA SER A 56 -15.42 -0.43 -3.92
C SER A 56 -14.41 0.44 -4.65
N SER A 57 -14.63 1.76 -4.71
CA SER A 57 -13.68 2.66 -5.33
C SER A 57 -12.41 2.80 -4.50
N GLY A 58 -12.54 2.77 -3.16
CA GLY A 58 -11.39 2.77 -2.26
C GLY A 58 -10.57 1.50 -2.42
N LEU A 59 -11.22 0.35 -2.49
CA LEU A 59 -10.52 -0.91 -2.74
C LEU A 59 -9.80 -0.88 -4.08
N SER A 60 -10.43 -0.30 -5.10
CA SER A 60 -9.82 -0.13 -6.41
C SER A 60 -8.55 0.73 -6.33
N ALA A 61 -8.58 1.80 -5.52
CA ALA A 61 -7.41 2.64 -5.34
C ALA A 61 -6.25 1.88 -4.70
N LEU A 62 -6.54 1.04 -3.71
CA LEU A 62 -5.51 0.20 -3.10
C LEU A 62 -4.93 -0.79 -4.11
N LEU A 63 -5.78 -1.34 -4.97
CA LEU A 63 -5.33 -2.26 -6.01
C LEU A 63 -4.43 -1.55 -7.03
N VAL A 64 -4.73 -0.30 -7.38
CA VAL A 64 -3.86 0.50 -8.23
C VAL A 64 -2.49 0.68 -7.57
N GLY A 65 -2.47 0.95 -6.25
CA GLY A 65 -1.21 1.03 -5.51
C GLY A 65 -0.42 -0.26 -5.61
N ASN A 66 -1.09 -1.38 -5.41
CA ASN A 66 -0.44 -2.69 -5.49
C ASN A 66 0.21 -2.92 -6.86
N ARG A 67 -0.49 -2.59 -7.93
CA ARG A 67 0.03 -2.73 -9.29
C ARG A 67 1.18 -1.78 -9.58
N SER A 68 1.11 -0.56 -9.04
CA SER A 68 2.11 0.47 -9.31
C SER A 68 3.50 0.09 -8.77
N PHE A 69 3.55 -0.73 -7.72
CA PHE A 69 4.81 -1.11 -7.08
C PHE A 69 5.18 -2.57 -7.29
N SER A 70 4.39 -3.33 -8.07
CA SER A 70 4.60 -4.78 -8.18
C SER A 70 5.91 -5.15 -8.89
N GLU A 71 6.38 -4.34 -9.81
CA GLU A 71 7.62 -4.63 -10.54
C GLU A 71 8.86 -4.15 -9.80
N SER A 72 8.79 -2.97 -9.19
CA SER A 72 9.95 -2.38 -8.55
C SER A 72 10.19 -2.88 -7.13
N GLY A 73 9.13 -3.28 -6.44
CA GLY A 73 9.24 -3.71 -5.06
C GLY A 73 7.95 -4.34 -4.59
N VAL A 74 7.41 -3.83 -3.48
CA VAL A 74 6.18 -4.34 -2.89
C VAL A 74 5.34 -3.18 -2.35
N PHE A 75 4.03 -3.38 -2.33
CA PHE A 75 3.06 -2.48 -1.74
C PHE A 75 2.47 -3.20 -0.54
N VAL A 76 2.66 -2.64 0.66
CA VAL A 76 2.30 -3.31 1.90
C VAL A 76 1.32 -2.44 2.69
N LEU A 77 0.23 -3.03 3.15
CA LEU A 77 -0.72 -2.37 4.05
C LEU A 77 -0.50 -2.86 5.46
N TYR A 78 -0.55 -1.96 6.43
CA TYR A 78 -0.52 -2.35 7.83
C TYR A 78 -1.46 -1.46 8.65
N ASN A 79 -1.73 -1.85 9.89
CA ASN A 79 -2.72 -1.20 10.75
C ASN A 79 -4.10 -1.17 10.11
N VAL A 80 -4.42 -2.18 9.31
CA VAL A 80 -5.73 -2.26 8.67
C VAL A 80 -6.78 -2.56 9.75
N THR A 81 -7.80 -1.71 9.85
CA THR A 81 -8.86 -1.88 10.87
C THR A 81 -9.70 -3.12 10.54
N ASP A 82 -10.34 -3.68 11.56
CA ASP A 82 -11.11 -4.92 11.39
C ASP A 82 -12.19 -4.80 10.33
N HIS A 83 -12.89 -3.67 10.30
CA HIS A 83 -13.95 -3.45 9.32
C HIS A 83 -13.39 -3.42 7.88
N VAL A 84 -12.30 -2.70 7.69
CA VAL A 84 -11.64 -2.60 6.38
C VAL A 84 -11.08 -3.96 5.97
N MET A 85 -10.46 -4.68 6.91
CA MET A 85 -9.93 -6.02 6.64
C MET A 85 -11.02 -6.97 6.19
N LYS A 86 -12.20 -6.89 6.82
CA LYS A 86 -13.33 -7.71 6.44
C LYS A 86 -13.76 -7.46 4.99
N LEU A 87 -13.80 -6.19 4.59
CA LEU A 87 -14.16 -5.83 3.21
C LEU A 87 -13.10 -6.31 2.21
N ILE A 88 -11.84 -6.19 2.56
CA ILE A 88 -10.74 -6.70 1.73
C ILE A 88 -10.87 -8.20 1.55
N SER A 89 -11.16 -8.94 2.63
CA SER A 89 -11.29 -10.40 2.59
C SER A 89 -12.50 -10.83 1.75
N ILE A 90 -13.63 -10.16 1.91
CA ILE A 90 -14.84 -10.47 1.14
C ILE A 90 -14.57 -10.28 -0.35
N SER A 91 -13.80 -9.25 -0.70
CA SER A 91 -13.44 -8.96 -2.09
C SER A 91 -12.31 -9.85 -2.61
N GLN A 92 -11.73 -10.70 -1.75
CA GLN A 92 -10.61 -11.58 -2.05
C GLN A 92 -9.32 -10.83 -2.45
N LEU A 93 -9.23 -9.55 -2.14
CA LEU A 93 -8.04 -8.77 -2.42
C LEU A 93 -6.88 -9.10 -1.47
N ASP A 94 -7.18 -9.72 -0.33
CA ASP A 94 -6.16 -10.25 0.58
C ASP A 94 -5.28 -11.31 -0.09
N LYS A 95 -5.75 -11.92 -1.17
CA LYS A 95 -5.00 -12.91 -1.92
C LYS A 95 -3.96 -12.31 -2.87
N VAL A 96 -4.13 -11.04 -3.24
CA VAL A 96 -3.23 -10.37 -4.18
C VAL A 96 -2.42 -9.25 -3.53
N MET A 97 -2.84 -8.77 -2.36
CA MET A 97 -2.14 -7.69 -1.66
C MET A 97 -1.39 -8.23 -0.45
N THR A 98 -0.29 -7.59 -0.11
CA THR A 98 0.48 -7.92 1.08
C THR A 98 -0.05 -7.09 2.24
N ILE A 99 -0.60 -7.76 3.26
CA ILE A 99 -1.18 -7.12 4.44
C ILE A 99 -0.53 -7.73 5.66
N VAL A 100 0.01 -6.89 6.53
CA VAL A 100 0.73 -7.33 7.72
C VAL A 100 0.18 -6.62 8.95
N ALA A 101 0.58 -7.09 10.14
CA ALA A 101 0.05 -6.59 11.39
C ALA A 101 0.64 -5.25 11.79
N GLY A 102 1.94 -5.04 11.57
CA GLY A 102 2.60 -3.85 12.04
C GLY A 102 3.73 -3.38 11.16
N GLN A 103 4.35 -2.29 11.58
CA GLN A 103 5.41 -1.63 10.80
C GLN A 103 6.65 -2.52 10.65
N GLU A 104 6.99 -3.28 11.68
CA GLU A 104 8.15 -4.16 11.62
C GLU A 104 7.98 -5.24 10.56
N GLU A 105 6.80 -5.88 10.55
CA GLU A 105 6.49 -6.89 9.54
C GLU A 105 6.43 -6.27 8.14
N ALA A 106 5.99 -5.01 8.04
CA ALA A 106 5.99 -4.31 6.76
C ALA A 106 7.40 -4.10 6.24
N ALA A 107 8.32 -3.70 7.10
CA ALA A 107 9.72 -3.53 6.73
C ALA A 107 10.35 -4.86 6.32
N ASP A 108 10.00 -5.94 7.00
CA ASP A 108 10.46 -7.29 6.64
C ASP A 108 9.96 -7.69 5.25
N ALA A 109 8.71 -7.35 4.92
CA ALA A 109 8.15 -7.64 3.60
C ALA A 109 8.90 -6.90 2.50
N VAL A 110 9.29 -5.65 2.76
CA VAL A 110 10.10 -4.87 1.83
C VAL A 110 11.46 -5.54 1.62
N LEU A 111 12.10 -5.97 2.69
CA LEU A 111 13.41 -6.62 2.61
C LEU A 111 13.32 -7.91 1.79
N LEU A 112 12.30 -8.71 2.03
CA LEU A 112 12.09 -9.94 1.26
C LEU A 112 11.89 -9.64 -0.23
N ALA A 113 11.14 -8.61 -0.55
CA ALA A 113 10.92 -8.21 -1.94
C ALA A 113 12.23 -7.78 -2.61
N GLU A 114 13.08 -7.05 -1.88
CA GLU A 114 14.38 -6.64 -2.39
C GLU A 114 15.28 -7.84 -2.67
N ILE A 115 15.33 -8.79 -1.75
CA ILE A 115 16.13 -9.99 -1.91
C ILE A 115 15.67 -10.77 -3.13
N ASN A 116 14.37 -10.99 -3.26
CA ASN A 116 13.83 -11.77 -4.38
C ASN A 116 14.09 -11.10 -5.73
N LYS A 117 13.89 -9.80 -5.82
CA LYS A 117 14.10 -9.07 -7.08
C LYS A 117 15.58 -8.87 -7.37
N GLY A 118 16.38 -8.64 -6.33
CA GLY A 118 17.83 -8.50 -6.47
C GLY A 118 18.48 -9.80 -6.94
N GLN A 119 18.04 -10.94 -6.42
CA GLN A 119 18.53 -12.23 -6.85
C GLN A 119 18.20 -12.50 -8.31
N GLY A 120 17.00 -12.10 -8.74
CA GLY A 120 16.62 -12.21 -10.12
C GLY A 120 17.54 -11.44 -11.06
N THR A 121 18.05 -10.30 -10.59
CA THR A 121 18.98 -9.49 -11.40
C THR A 121 20.42 -9.95 -11.25
N ALA A 122 20.77 -10.53 -10.11
CA ALA A 122 22.12 -10.97 -9.85
C ALA A 122 22.48 -12.25 -10.62
N GLU A 123 21.48 -13.00 -10.94
CA GLU A 123 21.68 -14.25 -11.67
C GLU A 123 21.90 -13.99 -13.17
#